data_a7e97666e325be439fab4145d63fc7b4
#
_entry.id   a7e97666e325be439fab4145d63fc7b4
#
_cell.length_a   1.000
_cell.length_b   1.000
_cell.length_c   1.000
_cell.angle_alpha   90.00
_cell.angle_beta   90.00
_cell.angle_gamma   90.00
#
_symmetry.space_group_name_H-M   'P 1'
#
loop_
_entity.id
_entity.type
_entity.pdbx_description
1 polymer ?
#
loop_
_entity_poly.entity_id
_entity_poly.type
_entity_poly.pdbx_seq_one_letter_code
_entity_poly.pdbx_strand_id
1 'polypeptide(L)'
;MKRDYRLLKISVHLGVAALVLWMITHYWPAVERVAALIVSAAAPLMVGCVIAYAVNILMVFFENHLPLRVGKLNLTRGRRGLSLLLAVFSLLVIIALLLTTVIPELIEGVRLLAQEAPPALDRLVAWIGEKTTVDGESVLPEGVTTWLSALSLNSDSLLQWALSQIDHIVPAVVNVVSSVFSVTVSVLLSAIFAIYLLCGKEKLAAQFNTLMDVYLKPRRAAAIRHVAETLNECFHSYIVGQCLEALILGALCTLGMLIFRFPYAVMVGTLVGFTALIPIAGAYIGAFVGAFMIFTVDPLKALLFLIYIVVLQQIEGNLIYPRVVGTSLGLPGIWVLAAVMIGGHVAGVVGLLLGVPLCAALYKLLREDVQRRRALAANPQSDAPDQRAAS
;
A
#
# COMPACT_ATOMS: atom_id res chain seq x y z
N MET A 1 -19.32 -64.37 -11.00
CA MET A 1 -19.67 -63.80 -9.68
C MET A 1 -18.67 -62.80 -9.10
N LYS A 2 -17.36 -63.07 -8.91
CA LYS A 2 -16.42 -62.08 -8.34
C LYS A 2 -16.12 -60.86 -9.24
N ARG A 3 -16.21 -61.00 -10.55
CA ARG A 3 -15.95 -59.95 -11.55
C ARG A 3 -17.13 -58.96 -11.66
N ASP A 4 -18.35 -59.50 -11.59
CA ASP A 4 -19.58 -58.69 -11.66
C ASP A 4 -19.77 -57.85 -10.38
N TYR A 5 -19.37 -58.34 -9.22
CA TYR A 5 -19.37 -57.61 -7.96
C TYR A 5 -18.37 -56.44 -7.94
N ARG A 6 -17.20 -56.61 -8.60
CA ARG A 6 -16.24 -55.51 -8.75
C ARG A 6 -16.76 -54.42 -9.71
N LEU A 7 -17.38 -54.82 -10.83
CA LEU A 7 -17.97 -53.85 -11.78
C LEU A 7 -19.13 -53.08 -11.13
N LEU A 8 -19.99 -53.74 -10.39
CA LEU A 8 -21.08 -53.11 -9.63
C LEU A 8 -20.54 -52.11 -8.58
N LYS A 9 -19.47 -52.47 -7.88
CA LYS A 9 -18.85 -51.59 -6.89
C LYS A 9 -18.22 -50.34 -7.54
N ILE A 10 -17.57 -50.49 -8.69
CA ILE A 10 -16.99 -49.40 -9.46
C ILE A 10 -18.10 -48.48 -10.00
N SER A 11 -19.18 -49.00 -10.55
CA SER A 11 -20.31 -48.19 -11.06
C SER A 11 -21.01 -47.40 -9.97
N VAL A 12 -21.17 -47.99 -8.77
CA VAL A 12 -21.73 -47.29 -7.60
C VAL A 12 -20.81 -46.13 -7.15
N HIS A 13 -19.48 -46.37 -7.08
CA HIS A 13 -18.54 -45.29 -6.73
C HIS A 13 -18.50 -44.17 -7.79
N LEU A 14 -18.55 -44.53 -9.07
CA LEU A 14 -18.65 -43.56 -10.16
C LEU A 14 -19.96 -42.77 -10.09
N GLY A 15 -21.09 -43.43 -9.82
CA GLY A 15 -22.39 -42.76 -9.64
C GLY A 15 -22.39 -41.81 -8.45
N VAL A 16 -21.82 -42.20 -7.31
CA VAL A 16 -21.67 -41.36 -6.14
C VAL A 16 -20.74 -40.19 -6.43
N ALA A 17 -19.61 -40.42 -7.08
CA ALA A 17 -18.67 -39.34 -7.48
C ALA A 17 -19.32 -38.35 -8.45
N ALA A 18 -20.08 -38.82 -9.44
CA ALA A 18 -20.83 -37.99 -10.37
C ALA A 18 -21.91 -37.16 -9.67
N LEU A 19 -22.63 -37.76 -8.70
CA LEU A 19 -23.65 -37.10 -7.90
C LEU A 19 -23.05 -36.03 -6.99
N VAL A 20 -21.90 -36.31 -6.36
CA VAL A 20 -21.17 -35.33 -5.55
C VAL A 20 -20.66 -34.18 -6.42
N LEU A 21 -20.08 -34.45 -7.60
CA LEU A 21 -19.67 -33.45 -8.54
C LEU A 21 -20.85 -32.60 -9.02
N TRP A 22 -21.97 -33.22 -9.36
CA TRP A 22 -23.19 -32.53 -9.73
C TRP A 22 -23.73 -31.64 -8.59
N MET A 23 -23.75 -32.13 -7.35
CA MET A 23 -24.12 -31.33 -6.17
C MET A 23 -23.20 -30.13 -6.01
N ILE A 24 -21.87 -30.32 -6.10
CA ILE A 24 -20.90 -29.23 -5.98
C ILE A 24 -21.15 -28.19 -7.05
N THR A 25 -21.24 -28.58 -8.33
CA THR A 25 -21.44 -27.62 -9.43
C THR A 25 -22.80 -26.93 -9.38
N HIS A 26 -23.84 -27.65 -8.94
CA HIS A 26 -25.21 -27.10 -8.88
C HIS A 26 -25.41 -26.11 -7.72
N TYR A 27 -24.83 -26.42 -6.54
CA TYR A 27 -24.98 -25.58 -5.36
C TYR A 27 -23.86 -24.54 -5.22
N TRP A 28 -22.78 -24.64 -6.00
CA TRP A 28 -21.66 -23.68 -5.96
C TRP A 28 -22.10 -22.22 -6.09
N PRO A 29 -22.98 -21.86 -7.04
CA PRO A 29 -23.45 -20.47 -7.18
C PRO A 29 -24.27 -19.97 -5.97
N ALA A 30 -24.93 -20.88 -5.24
CA ALA A 30 -25.62 -20.52 -4.01
C ALA A 30 -24.65 -20.27 -2.86
N VAL A 31 -23.63 -21.09 -2.73
CA VAL A 31 -22.55 -20.93 -1.74
C VAL A 31 -21.78 -19.64 -2.01
N GLU A 32 -21.46 -19.35 -3.28
CA GLU A 32 -20.79 -18.12 -3.69
C GLU A 32 -21.63 -16.88 -3.34
N ARG A 33 -22.92 -16.89 -3.62
CA ARG A 33 -23.83 -15.79 -3.23
C ARG A 33 -23.89 -15.57 -1.73
N VAL A 34 -24.01 -16.65 -0.94
CA VAL A 34 -24.04 -16.54 0.52
C VAL A 34 -22.69 -16.05 1.05
N ALA A 35 -21.57 -16.56 0.52
CA ALA A 35 -20.24 -16.09 0.87
C ALA A 35 -20.05 -14.61 0.53
N ALA A 36 -20.45 -14.18 -0.67
CA ALA A 36 -20.41 -12.77 -1.09
C ALA A 36 -21.26 -11.88 -0.17
N LEU A 37 -22.44 -12.34 0.23
CA LEU A 37 -23.31 -11.61 1.15
C LEU A 37 -22.69 -11.49 2.55
N ILE A 38 -22.08 -12.55 3.06
CA ILE A 38 -21.34 -12.50 4.34
C ILE A 38 -20.17 -11.53 4.26
N VAL A 39 -19.37 -11.61 3.19
CA VAL A 39 -18.21 -10.71 2.98
C VAL A 39 -18.66 -9.25 2.86
N SER A 40 -19.72 -8.97 2.10
CA SER A 40 -20.24 -7.62 1.97
C SER A 40 -20.83 -7.08 3.29
N ALA A 41 -21.51 -7.90 4.07
CA ALA A 41 -22.01 -7.55 5.39
C ALA A 41 -20.86 -7.33 6.41
N ALA A 42 -19.74 -8.04 6.25
CA ALA A 42 -18.55 -7.88 7.09
C ALA A 42 -17.65 -6.70 6.65
N ALA A 43 -17.85 -6.14 5.46
CA ALA A 43 -17.00 -5.06 4.93
C ALA A 43 -16.84 -3.85 5.89
N PRO A 44 -17.91 -3.32 6.54
CA PRO A 44 -17.76 -2.24 7.52
C PRO A 44 -16.88 -2.62 8.71
N LEU A 45 -16.92 -3.89 9.14
CA LEU A 45 -16.09 -4.39 10.24
C LEU A 45 -14.61 -4.48 9.83
N MET A 46 -14.34 -4.93 8.61
CA MET A 46 -12.97 -4.99 8.07
C MET A 46 -12.38 -3.59 7.93
N VAL A 47 -13.15 -2.64 7.38
CA VAL A 47 -12.74 -1.22 7.30
C VAL A 47 -12.52 -0.65 8.71
N GLY A 48 -13.41 -0.96 9.66
CA GLY A 48 -13.27 -0.58 11.06
C GLY A 48 -12.00 -1.13 11.73
N CYS A 49 -11.58 -2.37 11.40
CA CYS A 49 -10.29 -2.92 11.85
C CYS A 49 -9.10 -2.13 11.30
N VAL A 50 -9.12 -1.75 10.03
CA VAL A 50 -8.06 -0.95 9.40
C VAL A 50 -7.97 0.43 10.06
N ILE A 51 -9.12 1.10 10.25
CA ILE A 51 -9.19 2.38 10.96
C ILE A 51 -8.67 2.23 12.38
N ALA A 52 -9.10 1.20 13.11
CA ALA A 52 -8.64 0.93 14.47
C ALA A 52 -7.12 0.71 14.52
N TYR A 53 -6.56 0.03 13.53
CA TYR A 53 -5.11 -0.19 13.45
C TYR A 53 -4.36 1.13 13.24
N ALA A 54 -4.80 1.96 12.30
CA ALA A 54 -4.20 3.28 12.05
C ALA A 54 -4.28 4.19 13.29
N VAL A 55 -5.47 4.27 13.91
CA VAL A 55 -5.66 5.04 15.16
C VAL A 55 -4.82 4.46 16.30
N ASN A 56 -4.65 3.14 16.37
CA ASN A 56 -3.83 2.49 17.41
C ASN A 56 -2.35 2.91 17.32
N ILE A 57 -1.80 3.07 16.12
CA ILE A 57 -0.43 3.56 15.94
C ILE A 57 -0.28 4.95 16.58
N LEU A 58 -1.19 5.88 16.26
CA LEU A 58 -1.20 7.22 16.83
C LEU A 58 -1.48 7.22 18.32
N MET A 59 -2.40 6.37 18.78
CA MET A 59 -2.73 6.22 20.19
C MET A 59 -1.53 5.78 21.03
N VAL A 60 -0.78 4.76 20.55
CA VAL A 60 0.44 4.29 21.23
C VAL A 60 1.52 5.38 21.24
N PHE A 61 1.66 6.13 20.14
CA PHE A 61 2.55 7.27 20.09
C PHE A 61 2.20 8.31 21.17
N PHE A 62 0.94 8.71 21.29
CA PHE A 62 0.51 9.65 22.33
C PHE A 62 0.61 9.05 23.74
N GLU A 63 0.27 7.78 23.93
CA GLU A 63 0.45 7.11 25.21
C GLU A 63 1.91 7.16 25.68
N ASN A 64 2.87 6.99 24.79
CA ASN A 64 4.29 7.01 25.14
C ASN A 64 4.84 8.43 25.41
N HIS A 65 4.26 9.46 24.78
CA HIS A 65 4.75 10.85 24.91
C HIS A 65 3.97 11.68 25.90
N LEU A 66 2.75 11.27 26.31
CA LEU A 66 1.98 12.00 27.32
C LEU A 66 2.58 11.80 28.73
N PRO A 67 2.92 12.89 29.45
CA PRO A 67 3.45 12.77 30.78
C PRO A 67 2.40 12.20 31.74
N LEU A 68 2.84 11.35 32.67
CA LEU A 68 1.99 10.69 33.67
C LEU A 68 1.35 11.68 34.67
N ARG A 69 1.89 12.90 34.78
CA ARG A 69 1.40 13.97 35.63
C ARG A 69 1.41 15.29 34.89
N VAL A 70 0.24 15.93 34.80
CA VAL A 70 0.12 17.33 34.35
C VAL A 70 -0.39 18.13 35.56
N GLY A 71 0.52 18.81 36.25
CA GLY A 71 0.21 19.56 37.46
C GLY A 71 -0.32 18.69 38.62
N LYS A 72 -1.49 19.03 39.16
CA LYS A 72 -2.16 18.31 40.29
C LYS A 72 -3.03 17.12 39.82
N LEU A 73 -3.22 16.90 38.52
CA LEU A 73 -4.08 15.85 37.97
C LEU A 73 -3.27 14.58 37.68
N ASN A 74 -3.61 13.50 38.39
CA ASN A 74 -3.14 12.16 38.08
C ASN A 74 -3.89 11.61 36.86
N LEU A 75 -3.26 11.66 35.71
CA LEU A 75 -3.84 11.21 34.44
C LEU A 75 -3.80 9.67 34.23
N THR A 76 -3.37 8.91 35.26
CA THR A 76 -3.20 7.45 35.15
C THR A 76 -4.46 6.71 34.69
N ARG A 77 -5.65 7.13 35.14
CA ARG A 77 -6.95 6.52 34.71
C ARG A 77 -7.52 7.12 33.42
N GLY A 78 -7.22 8.40 33.11
CA GLY A 78 -7.72 9.11 31.92
C GLY A 78 -6.78 9.11 30.71
N ARG A 79 -5.52 8.72 30.92
CA ARG A 79 -4.45 8.76 29.89
C ARG A 79 -4.86 8.08 28.61
N ARG A 80 -5.45 6.89 28.72
CA ARG A 80 -5.87 6.10 27.57
C ARG A 80 -7.03 6.76 26.80
N GLY A 81 -8.04 7.28 27.50
CA GLY A 81 -9.13 8.01 26.87
C GLY A 81 -8.64 9.28 26.16
N LEU A 82 -7.73 10.02 26.81
CA LEU A 82 -7.13 11.21 26.23
C LEU A 82 -6.25 10.87 25.01
N SER A 83 -5.44 9.81 25.09
CA SER A 83 -4.62 9.35 23.96
C SER A 83 -5.49 8.90 22.79
N LEU A 84 -6.61 8.23 23.04
CA LEU A 84 -7.58 7.85 22.02
C LEU A 84 -8.21 9.08 21.35
N LEU A 85 -8.67 10.06 22.15
CA LEU A 85 -9.22 11.30 21.61
C LEU A 85 -8.21 12.07 20.77
N LEU A 86 -6.97 12.21 21.26
CA LEU A 86 -5.88 12.85 20.50
C LEU A 86 -5.53 12.09 19.23
N ALA A 87 -5.53 10.76 19.27
CA ALA A 87 -5.25 9.92 18.10
C ALA A 87 -6.35 10.07 17.02
N VAL A 88 -7.62 10.01 17.43
CA VAL A 88 -8.75 10.23 16.51
C VAL A 88 -8.73 11.64 15.95
N PHE A 89 -8.53 12.65 16.79
CA PHE A 89 -8.44 14.04 16.37
C PHE A 89 -7.26 14.26 15.40
N SER A 90 -6.08 13.73 15.73
CA SER A 90 -4.89 13.79 14.87
C SER A 90 -5.13 13.10 13.52
N LEU A 91 -5.79 11.93 13.50
CA LEU A 91 -6.14 11.25 12.24
C LEU A 91 -7.10 12.09 11.41
N LEU A 92 -8.11 12.70 12.02
CA LEU A 92 -9.05 13.59 11.32
C LEU A 92 -8.35 14.83 10.77
N VAL A 93 -7.41 15.42 11.51
CA VAL A 93 -6.60 16.55 11.06
C VAL A 93 -5.71 16.14 9.88
N ILE A 94 -5.06 14.98 9.94
CA ILE A 94 -4.24 14.45 8.84
C ILE A 94 -5.10 14.23 7.59
N ILE A 95 -6.26 13.60 7.74
CA ILE A 95 -7.19 13.38 6.63
C ILE A 95 -7.68 14.73 6.06
N ALA A 96 -8.09 15.68 6.91
CA ALA A 96 -8.54 16.99 6.46
C ALA A 96 -7.42 17.73 5.71
N LEU A 97 -6.19 17.69 6.20
CA LEU A 97 -5.02 18.30 5.56
C LEU A 97 -4.73 17.63 4.20
N LEU A 98 -4.78 16.31 4.13
CA LEU A 98 -4.64 15.57 2.86
C LEU A 98 -5.74 15.97 1.87
N LEU A 99 -7.00 16.00 2.31
CA LEU A 99 -8.14 16.35 1.45
C LEU A 99 -8.07 17.81 0.95
N THR A 100 -7.64 18.74 1.78
CA THR A 100 -7.62 20.17 1.43
C THR A 100 -6.36 20.59 0.68
N THR A 101 -5.25 19.88 0.85
CA THR A 101 -3.96 20.25 0.22
C THR A 101 -3.65 19.33 -0.96
N VAL A 102 -3.70 18.00 -0.76
CA VAL A 102 -3.24 17.05 -1.78
C VAL A 102 -4.26 16.91 -2.92
N ILE A 103 -5.55 16.80 -2.60
CA ILE A 103 -6.58 16.56 -3.62
C ILE A 103 -6.73 17.73 -4.60
N PRO A 104 -6.81 19.00 -4.18
CA PRO A 104 -6.84 20.12 -5.13
C PRO A 104 -5.62 20.15 -6.03
N GLU A 105 -4.43 19.90 -5.48
CA GLU A 105 -3.18 19.88 -6.24
C GLU A 105 -3.17 18.73 -7.26
N LEU A 106 -3.68 17.55 -6.91
CA LEU A 106 -3.83 16.43 -7.83
C LEU A 106 -4.83 16.74 -8.96
N ILE A 107 -5.98 17.33 -8.62
CA ILE A 107 -7.01 17.70 -9.62
C ILE A 107 -6.45 18.74 -10.58
N GLU A 108 -5.76 19.77 -10.07
CA GLU A 108 -5.14 20.80 -10.90
C GLU A 108 -4.01 20.23 -11.75
N GLY A 109 -3.19 19.31 -11.20
CA GLY A 109 -2.16 18.59 -11.96
C GLY A 109 -2.74 17.80 -13.13
N VAL A 110 -3.81 17.05 -12.87
CA VAL A 110 -4.53 16.27 -13.90
C VAL A 110 -5.17 17.21 -14.93
N ARG A 111 -5.77 18.31 -14.49
CA ARG A 111 -6.36 19.31 -15.38
C ARG A 111 -5.33 19.97 -16.30
N LEU A 112 -4.19 20.38 -15.73
CA LEU A 112 -3.06 20.92 -16.50
C LEU A 112 -2.52 19.91 -17.51
N LEU A 113 -2.36 18.64 -17.10
CA LEU A 113 -2.01 17.56 -18.03
C LEU A 113 -2.99 17.48 -19.20
N ALA A 114 -4.29 17.52 -18.93
CA ALA A 114 -5.32 17.43 -19.95
C ALA A 114 -5.31 18.62 -20.93
N GLN A 115 -5.12 19.83 -20.40
CA GLN A 115 -5.18 21.07 -21.20
C GLN A 115 -3.89 21.34 -21.94
N GLU A 116 -2.74 21.01 -21.35
CA GLU A 116 -1.42 21.36 -21.90
C GLU A 116 -0.75 20.20 -22.65
N ALA A 117 -1.29 18.96 -22.57
CA ALA A 117 -0.68 17.84 -23.28
C ALA A 117 -0.61 18.03 -24.80
N PRO A 118 -1.67 18.52 -25.50
CA PRO A 118 -1.60 18.78 -26.93
C PRO A 118 -0.53 19.84 -27.29
N PRO A 119 -0.62 21.06 -26.75
CA PRO A 119 0.36 22.09 -27.10
C PRO A 119 1.77 21.76 -26.61
N ALA A 120 1.93 20.93 -25.57
CA ALA A 120 3.24 20.49 -25.11
C ALA A 120 3.90 19.52 -26.08
N LEU A 121 3.14 18.59 -26.67
CA LEU A 121 3.65 17.70 -27.72
C LEU A 121 4.08 18.46 -28.95
N ASP A 122 3.30 19.45 -29.40
CA ASP A 122 3.64 20.29 -30.53
C ASP A 122 4.92 21.12 -30.24
N ARG A 123 5.05 21.68 -29.04
CA ARG A 123 6.26 22.38 -28.58
C ARG A 123 7.46 21.42 -28.51
N LEU A 124 7.28 20.18 -28.07
CA LEU A 124 8.35 19.18 -28.02
C LEU A 124 8.87 18.88 -29.42
N VAL A 125 7.98 18.62 -30.37
CA VAL A 125 8.34 18.34 -31.76
C VAL A 125 9.05 19.56 -32.36
N ALA A 126 8.52 20.77 -32.15
CA ALA A 126 9.13 22.01 -32.62
C ALA A 126 10.51 22.24 -31.99
N TRP A 127 10.67 22.05 -30.67
CA TRP A 127 11.93 22.21 -29.96
C TRP A 127 12.99 21.21 -30.40
N ILE A 128 12.62 19.95 -30.61
CA ILE A 128 13.51 18.91 -31.14
C ILE A 128 13.92 19.30 -32.57
N GLY A 129 12.97 19.71 -33.41
CA GLY A 129 13.23 20.14 -34.78
C GLY A 129 14.20 21.30 -34.84
N GLU A 130 14.00 22.33 -34.02
CA GLU A 130 14.88 23.51 -33.95
C GLU A 130 16.32 23.18 -33.50
N LYS A 131 16.46 22.30 -32.51
CA LYS A 131 17.78 21.93 -31.96
C LYS A 131 18.52 20.87 -32.76
N THR A 132 17.87 20.18 -33.66
CA THR A 132 18.43 19.06 -34.44
C THR A 132 18.62 19.43 -35.94
N THR A 133 18.22 20.59 -36.37
CA THR A 133 18.54 21.13 -37.70
C THR A 133 19.81 21.97 -37.64
N VAL A 134 20.88 21.50 -38.27
CA VAL A 134 22.11 22.25 -38.51
C VAL A 134 22.22 22.41 -40.01
N ASP A 135 22.35 23.68 -40.49
CA ASP A 135 22.44 24.03 -41.92
C ASP A 135 21.27 23.54 -42.81
N GLY A 136 20.07 23.38 -42.22
CA GLY A 136 18.87 22.96 -42.97
C GLY A 136 18.70 21.42 -43.13
N GLU A 137 19.66 20.62 -42.67
CA GLU A 137 19.54 19.17 -42.61
C GLU A 137 19.30 18.70 -41.19
N SER A 138 18.35 17.73 -41.06
CA SER A 138 18.08 17.09 -39.75
C SER A 138 19.19 16.10 -39.40
N VAL A 139 19.85 16.31 -38.28
CA VAL A 139 20.90 15.41 -37.74
C VAL A 139 20.30 14.12 -37.18
N LEU A 140 18.97 14.04 -37.07
CA LEU A 140 18.28 12.85 -36.58
C LEU A 140 18.14 11.78 -37.65
N PRO A 141 18.30 10.48 -37.30
CA PRO A 141 18.00 9.37 -38.19
C PRO A 141 16.55 9.43 -38.71
N GLU A 142 16.31 9.09 -40.00
CA GLU A 142 14.97 9.11 -40.61
C GLU A 142 13.90 8.36 -39.81
N GLY A 143 14.27 7.30 -39.09
CA GLY A 143 13.38 6.56 -38.20
C GLY A 143 12.87 7.39 -37.00
N VAL A 144 13.67 8.32 -36.48
CA VAL A 144 13.29 9.20 -35.36
C VAL A 144 12.40 10.33 -35.82
N THR A 145 12.67 10.92 -37.00
CA THR A 145 11.83 11.96 -37.60
C THR A 145 10.45 11.42 -37.98
N THR A 146 10.40 10.20 -38.54
CA THR A 146 9.15 9.51 -38.88
C THR A 146 8.35 9.16 -37.62
N TRP A 147 9.01 8.72 -36.55
CA TRP A 147 8.35 8.42 -35.26
C TRP A 147 7.81 9.70 -34.61
N LEU A 148 8.57 10.81 -34.62
CA LEU A 148 8.14 12.11 -34.12
C LEU A 148 6.93 12.68 -34.89
N SER A 149 6.94 12.57 -36.23
CA SER A 149 5.81 12.98 -37.06
C SER A 149 4.58 12.09 -36.84
N ALA A 150 4.77 10.78 -36.63
CA ALA A 150 3.67 9.87 -36.25
C ALA A 150 3.09 10.17 -34.86
N LEU A 151 3.92 10.67 -33.94
CA LEU A 151 3.48 11.09 -32.61
C LEU A 151 2.60 12.35 -32.69
N SER A 152 2.98 13.33 -33.51
CA SER A 152 2.19 14.55 -33.73
C SER A 152 0.88 14.30 -34.47
N LEU A 153 0.87 13.37 -35.43
CA LEU A 153 -0.34 12.97 -36.18
C LEU A 153 -1.33 12.14 -35.34
N ASN A 154 -0.84 11.43 -34.31
CA ASN A 154 -1.67 10.67 -33.40
C ASN A 154 -1.96 11.38 -32.07
N SER A 155 -1.58 12.67 -31.95
CA SER A 155 -1.77 13.44 -30.72
C SER A 155 -3.24 13.47 -30.28
N ASP A 156 -4.19 13.60 -31.22
CA ASP A 156 -5.63 13.61 -30.93
C ASP A 156 -6.14 12.28 -30.38
N SER A 157 -5.65 11.16 -30.87
CA SER A 157 -6.06 9.84 -30.38
C SER A 157 -5.42 9.48 -29.04
N LEU A 158 -4.16 9.86 -28.82
CA LEU A 158 -3.49 9.75 -27.52
C LEU A 158 -4.14 10.68 -26.49
N LEU A 159 -4.56 11.84 -26.94
CA LEU A 159 -5.28 12.82 -26.13
C LEU A 159 -6.66 12.32 -25.72
N GLN A 160 -7.44 11.81 -26.67
CA GLN A 160 -8.73 11.22 -26.39
C GLN A 160 -8.60 10.01 -25.44
N TRP A 161 -7.57 9.18 -25.63
CA TRP A 161 -7.28 8.10 -24.68
C TRP A 161 -6.91 8.64 -23.29
N ALA A 162 -6.01 9.63 -23.19
CA ALA A 162 -5.63 10.25 -21.91
C ALA A 162 -6.81 10.96 -21.26
N LEU A 163 -7.61 11.71 -22.02
CA LEU A 163 -8.83 12.37 -21.53
C LEU A 163 -9.86 11.34 -21.05
N SER A 164 -10.03 10.22 -21.77
CA SER A 164 -10.92 9.15 -21.32
C SER A 164 -10.44 8.51 -20.00
N GLN A 165 -9.13 8.44 -19.76
CA GLN A 165 -8.62 8.00 -18.45
C GLN A 165 -8.91 9.04 -17.35
N ILE A 166 -8.84 10.34 -17.68
CA ILE A 166 -9.18 11.43 -16.76
C ILE A 166 -10.64 11.42 -16.40
N ASP A 167 -11.53 11.19 -17.38
CA ASP A 167 -12.96 11.02 -17.15
C ASP A 167 -13.29 9.86 -16.19
N HIS A 168 -12.37 8.92 -16.01
CA HIS A 168 -12.47 7.85 -15.01
C HIS A 168 -11.77 8.20 -13.69
N ILE A 169 -10.64 8.90 -13.72
CA ILE A 169 -9.84 9.24 -12.54
C ILE A 169 -10.50 10.37 -11.74
N VAL A 170 -10.93 11.45 -12.39
CA VAL A 170 -11.55 12.59 -11.70
C VAL A 170 -12.84 12.18 -10.97
N PRO A 171 -13.82 11.48 -11.60
CA PRO A 171 -14.95 10.95 -10.87
C PRO A 171 -14.57 9.96 -9.79
N ALA A 172 -13.53 9.12 -9.99
CA ALA A 172 -13.05 8.21 -8.96
C ALA A 172 -12.52 8.97 -7.74
N VAL A 173 -11.69 10.00 -7.95
CA VAL A 173 -11.17 10.87 -6.87
C VAL A 173 -12.32 11.66 -6.22
N VAL A 174 -13.21 12.28 -7.03
CA VAL A 174 -14.38 13.02 -6.53
C VAL A 174 -15.36 12.09 -5.82
N ASN A 175 -15.55 10.85 -6.30
CA ASN A 175 -16.38 9.85 -5.64
C ASN A 175 -15.76 9.37 -4.32
N VAL A 176 -14.44 9.22 -4.23
CA VAL A 176 -13.76 8.94 -2.96
C VAL A 176 -13.97 10.10 -1.99
N VAL A 177 -13.80 11.34 -2.43
CA VAL A 177 -14.01 12.53 -1.59
C VAL A 177 -15.49 12.68 -1.22
N SER A 178 -16.41 12.58 -2.18
CA SER A 178 -17.85 12.68 -1.92
C SER A 178 -18.39 11.50 -1.11
N SER A 179 -17.83 10.30 -1.24
CA SER A 179 -18.19 9.16 -0.40
C SER A 179 -17.70 9.30 1.03
N VAL A 180 -16.64 10.06 1.26
CA VAL A 180 -16.20 10.46 2.62
C VAL A 180 -17.19 11.50 3.21
N PHE A 181 -17.75 12.38 2.39
CA PHE A 181 -18.76 13.35 2.83
C PHE A 181 -20.19 12.78 2.88
N SER A 182 -20.54 11.86 2.00
CA SER A 182 -21.77 11.07 2.15
C SER A 182 -21.50 9.99 3.22
N VAL A 183 -21.59 10.39 4.49
CA VAL A 183 -21.47 9.49 5.65
C VAL A 183 -22.50 8.37 5.49
N THR A 184 -22.14 7.39 4.70
CA THR A 184 -22.93 6.17 4.55
C THR A 184 -22.92 5.50 5.94
N VAL A 185 -24.03 4.92 6.32
CA VAL A 185 -24.18 4.12 7.57
C VAL A 185 -22.97 3.19 7.79
N SER A 186 -22.38 2.67 6.70
CA SER A 186 -21.20 1.83 6.72
C SER A 186 -19.94 2.50 7.29
N VAL A 187 -19.68 3.78 6.96
CA VAL A 187 -18.50 4.51 7.50
C VAL A 187 -18.71 4.81 8.98
N LEU A 188 -19.92 5.20 9.36
CA LEU A 188 -20.27 5.42 10.77
C LEU A 188 -20.15 4.12 11.58
N LEU A 189 -20.68 3.01 11.07
CA LEU A 189 -20.54 1.71 11.71
C LEU A 189 -19.08 1.29 11.83
N SER A 190 -18.27 1.50 10.77
CA SER A 190 -16.83 1.21 10.81
C SER A 190 -16.10 2.05 11.86
N ALA A 191 -16.41 3.34 11.96
CA ALA A 191 -15.81 4.23 12.96
C ALA A 191 -16.22 3.85 14.38
N ILE A 192 -17.51 3.57 14.60
CA ILE A 192 -18.00 3.08 15.90
C ILE A 192 -17.31 1.77 16.25
N PHE A 193 -17.24 0.83 15.32
CA PHE A 193 -16.56 -0.45 15.54
C PHE A 193 -15.08 -0.28 15.86
N ALA A 194 -14.38 0.63 15.16
CA ALA A 194 -12.99 0.95 15.43
C ALA A 194 -12.79 1.47 16.86
N ILE A 195 -13.65 2.38 17.32
CA ILE A 195 -13.60 2.90 18.69
C ILE A 195 -13.85 1.79 19.70
N TYR A 196 -14.88 0.94 19.49
CA TYR A 196 -15.15 -0.19 20.37
C TYR A 196 -13.97 -1.17 20.43
N LEU A 197 -13.36 -1.46 19.27
CA LEU A 197 -12.19 -2.34 19.18
C LEU A 197 -11.02 -1.76 19.99
N LEU A 198 -10.73 -0.47 19.87
CA LEU A 198 -9.65 0.21 20.59
C LEU A 198 -9.90 0.29 22.09
N CYS A 199 -11.13 0.58 22.50
CA CYS A 199 -11.51 0.57 23.91
C CYS A 199 -11.44 -0.82 24.54
N GLY A 200 -11.74 -1.88 23.74
CA GLY A 200 -11.81 -3.27 24.18
C GLY A 200 -10.59 -4.12 23.84
N LYS A 201 -9.55 -3.58 23.17
CA LYS A 201 -8.45 -4.37 22.57
C LYS A 201 -7.77 -5.34 23.54
N GLU A 202 -7.57 -4.94 24.80
CA GLU A 202 -6.92 -5.79 25.82
C GLU A 202 -7.82 -6.93 26.30
N LYS A 203 -9.12 -6.62 26.46
CA LYS A 203 -10.10 -7.68 26.82
C LYS A 203 -10.23 -8.69 25.69
N LEU A 204 -10.31 -8.23 24.44
CA LEU A 204 -10.35 -9.08 23.27
C LEU A 204 -9.08 -9.91 23.13
N ALA A 205 -7.91 -9.32 23.32
CA ALA A 205 -6.64 -10.03 23.31
C ALA A 205 -6.57 -11.09 24.42
N ALA A 206 -7.01 -10.74 25.66
CA ALA A 206 -7.07 -11.69 26.77
C ALA A 206 -8.03 -12.85 26.50
N GLN A 207 -9.24 -12.57 25.97
CA GLN A 207 -10.21 -13.60 25.58
C GLN A 207 -9.66 -14.51 24.51
N PHE A 208 -9.02 -13.95 23.46
CA PHE A 208 -8.41 -14.72 22.40
C PHE A 208 -7.26 -15.60 22.90
N ASN A 209 -6.41 -15.03 23.79
CA ASN A 209 -5.34 -15.80 24.42
C ASN A 209 -5.89 -16.95 25.27
N THR A 210 -6.93 -16.70 26.09
CA THR A 210 -7.59 -17.74 26.89
C THR A 210 -8.17 -18.83 25.98
N LEU A 211 -8.83 -18.47 24.89
CA LEU A 211 -9.37 -19.42 23.92
C LEU A 211 -8.25 -20.29 23.33
N MET A 212 -7.14 -19.66 22.92
CA MET A 212 -5.98 -20.39 22.39
C MET A 212 -5.39 -21.36 23.44
N ASP A 213 -5.29 -20.93 24.70
CA ASP A 213 -4.69 -21.75 25.75
C ASP A 213 -5.59 -22.96 26.13
N VAL A 214 -6.92 -22.81 26.01
CA VAL A 214 -7.88 -23.90 26.29
C VAL A 214 -8.00 -24.89 25.15
N TYR A 215 -8.10 -24.40 23.89
CA TYR A 215 -8.43 -25.28 22.75
C TYR A 215 -7.20 -25.73 21.96
N LEU A 216 -6.04 -25.10 22.09
CA LEU A 216 -4.85 -25.41 21.34
C LEU A 216 -3.76 -26.00 22.24
N LYS A 217 -2.96 -26.92 21.67
CA LYS A 217 -1.75 -27.38 22.33
C LYS A 217 -0.78 -26.18 22.54
N PRO A 218 -0.05 -26.11 23.68
CA PRO A 218 0.83 -24.96 24.00
C PRO A 218 1.78 -24.56 22.87
N ARG A 219 2.34 -25.54 22.16
CA ARG A 219 3.24 -25.30 21.01
C ARG A 219 2.53 -24.58 19.85
N ARG A 220 1.25 -24.91 19.57
CA ARG A 220 0.47 -24.25 18.51
C ARG A 220 0.03 -22.86 18.93
N ALA A 221 -0.39 -22.68 20.17
CA ALA A 221 -0.76 -21.39 20.73
C ALA A 221 0.42 -20.41 20.67
N ALA A 222 1.61 -20.84 21.08
CA ALA A 222 2.86 -20.05 20.98
C ALA A 222 3.19 -19.68 19.52
N ALA A 223 3.04 -20.63 18.58
CA ALA A 223 3.29 -20.35 17.15
C ALA A 223 2.33 -19.30 16.59
N ILE A 224 1.04 -19.35 16.92
CA ILE A 224 0.05 -18.37 16.47
C ILE A 224 0.35 -16.98 17.05
N ARG A 225 0.70 -16.90 18.35
CA ARG A 225 1.11 -15.63 18.96
C ARG A 225 2.32 -15.04 18.26
N HIS A 226 3.35 -15.85 18.01
CA HIS A 226 4.56 -15.43 17.32
C HIS A 226 4.26 -14.89 15.90
N VAL A 227 3.38 -15.58 15.15
CA VAL A 227 2.92 -15.11 13.83
C VAL A 227 2.19 -13.76 13.94
N ALA A 228 1.28 -13.61 14.91
CA ALA A 228 0.53 -12.37 15.11
C ALA A 228 1.44 -11.21 15.53
N GLU A 229 2.41 -11.44 16.41
CA GLU A 229 3.42 -10.46 16.82
C GLU A 229 4.30 -10.03 15.64
N THR A 230 4.79 -10.99 14.84
CA THR A 230 5.60 -10.72 13.65
C THR A 230 4.82 -9.91 12.61
N LEU A 231 3.56 -10.27 12.36
CA LEU A 231 2.68 -9.49 11.49
C LEU A 231 2.52 -8.06 12.00
N ASN A 232 2.16 -7.88 13.27
CA ASN A 232 1.99 -6.56 13.85
C ASN A 232 3.27 -5.71 13.76
N GLU A 233 4.43 -6.29 14.03
CA GLU A 233 5.73 -5.62 13.92
C GLU A 233 6.02 -5.17 12.48
N CYS A 234 5.82 -6.06 11.49
CA CYS A 234 6.04 -5.73 10.08
C CYS A 234 5.07 -4.66 9.58
N PHE A 235 3.78 -4.75 9.94
CA PHE A 235 2.79 -3.75 9.55
C PHE A 235 3.04 -2.40 10.20
N HIS A 236 3.33 -2.37 11.48
CA HIS A 236 3.63 -1.13 12.21
C HIS A 236 4.85 -0.44 11.62
N SER A 237 5.97 -1.16 11.49
CA SER A 237 7.22 -0.63 10.94
C SER A 237 7.05 -0.12 9.51
N TYR A 238 6.31 -0.86 8.67
CA TYR A 238 6.06 -0.46 7.30
C TYR A 238 5.20 0.81 7.21
N ILE A 239 4.06 0.86 7.90
CA ILE A 239 3.15 2.02 7.82
C ILE A 239 3.83 3.28 8.35
N VAL A 240 4.48 3.19 9.50
CA VAL A 240 5.19 4.35 10.08
C VAL A 240 6.35 4.78 9.18
N GLY A 241 7.14 3.81 8.70
CA GLY A 241 8.26 4.08 7.81
C GLY A 241 7.79 4.73 6.50
N GLN A 242 6.76 4.19 5.86
CA GLN A 242 6.25 4.70 4.58
C GLN A 242 5.64 6.12 4.72
N CYS A 243 4.91 6.39 5.80
CA CYS A 243 4.41 7.74 6.06
C CYS A 243 5.56 8.74 6.30
N LEU A 244 6.57 8.35 7.05
CA LEU A 244 7.72 9.21 7.32
C LEU A 244 8.56 9.46 6.05
N GLU A 245 8.77 8.42 5.24
CA GLU A 245 9.44 8.52 3.93
C GLU A 245 8.69 9.50 3.00
N ALA A 246 7.38 9.33 2.86
CA ALA A 246 6.53 10.20 2.05
C ALA A 246 6.64 11.69 2.45
N LEU A 247 6.63 11.96 3.75
CA LEU A 247 6.80 13.32 4.28
C LEU A 247 8.19 13.87 3.99
N ILE A 248 9.24 13.10 4.22
CA ILE A 248 10.63 13.53 3.98
C ILE A 248 10.85 13.76 2.49
N LEU A 249 10.42 12.84 1.63
CA LEU A 249 10.60 12.93 0.19
C LEU A 249 9.83 14.11 -0.40
N GLY A 250 8.57 14.30 -0.01
CA GLY A 250 7.75 15.43 -0.42
C GLY A 250 8.36 16.77 0.01
N ALA A 251 8.81 16.87 1.26
CA ALA A 251 9.47 18.06 1.77
C ALA A 251 10.81 18.35 1.04
N LEU A 252 11.66 17.34 0.85
CA LEU A 252 12.92 17.51 0.12
C LEU A 252 12.68 17.88 -1.34
N CYS A 253 11.70 17.26 -1.99
CA CYS A 253 11.32 17.59 -3.36
C CYS A 253 10.87 19.05 -3.46
N THR A 254 9.95 19.48 -2.61
CA THR A 254 9.44 20.86 -2.58
C THR A 254 10.56 21.86 -2.30
N LEU A 255 11.36 21.62 -1.26
CA LEU A 255 12.45 22.54 -0.87
C LEU A 255 13.51 22.66 -1.97
N GLY A 256 13.93 21.55 -2.56
CA GLY A 256 14.90 21.57 -3.65
C GLY A 256 14.36 22.29 -4.88
N MET A 257 13.11 22.03 -5.25
CA MET A 257 12.47 22.73 -6.37
C MET A 257 12.36 24.25 -6.13
N LEU A 258 12.07 24.67 -4.89
CA LEU A 258 12.06 26.09 -4.51
C LEU A 258 13.47 26.72 -4.61
N ILE A 259 14.50 26.02 -4.14
CA ILE A 259 15.91 26.47 -4.22
C ILE A 259 16.33 26.66 -5.68
N PHE A 260 16.02 25.71 -6.55
CA PHE A 260 16.34 25.77 -7.98
C PHE A 260 15.34 26.60 -8.80
N ARG A 261 14.33 27.18 -8.15
CA ARG A 261 13.28 28.01 -8.79
C ARG A 261 12.56 27.30 -9.93
N PHE A 262 12.24 26.03 -9.73
CA PHE A 262 11.37 25.27 -10.64
C PHE A 262 9.92 25.76 -10.48
N PRO A 263 9.13 25.82 -11.56
CA PRO A 263 7.70 26.09 -11.48
C PRO A 263 6.98 24.93 -10.77
N TYR A 264 5.81 25.19 -10.21
CA TYR A 264 4.94 24.20 -9.54
C TYR A 264 5.59 23.45 -8.36
N ALA A 265 6.56 24.06 -7.67
CA ALA A 265 7.36 23.37 -6.64
C ALA A 265 6.52 22.71 -5.53
N VAL A 266 5.52 23.40 -4.99
CA VAL A 266 4.66 22.89 -3.92
C VAL A 266 3.78 21.74 -4.45
N MET A 267 3.17 21.93 -5.60
CA MET A 267 2.29 20.97 -6.25
C MET A 267 3.04 19.67 -6.59
N VAL A 268 4.17 19.77 -7.28
CA VAL A 268 4.98 18.61 -7.67
C VAL A 268 5.57 17.92 -6.43
N GLY A 269 6.06 18.67 -5.45
CA GLY A 269 6.59 18.09 -4.21
C GLY A 269 5.52 17.37 -3.38
N THR A 270 4.30 17.94 -3.30
CA THR A 270 3.16 17.30 -2.65
C THR A 270 2.75 16.02 -3.41
N LEU A 271 2.71 16.08 -4.73
CA LEU A 271 2.41 14.92 -5.58
C LEU A 271 3.44 13.81 -5.38
N VAL A 272 4.73 14.14 -5.44
CA VAL A 272 5.83 13.17 -5.22
C VAL A 272 5.73 12.55 -3.83
N GLY A 273 5.50 13.34 -2.79
CA GLY A 273 5.34 12.83 -1.43
C GLY A 273 4.11 11.93 -1.28
N PHE A 274 2.97 12.31 -1.86
CA PHE A 274 1.76 11.49 -1.80
C PHE A 274 1.89 10.19 -2.60
N THR A 275 2.41 10.26 -3.83
CA THR A 275 2.61 9.07 -4.65
C THR A 275 3.68 8.14 -4.08
N ALA A 276 4.66 8.65 -3.32
CA ALA A 276 5.66 7.85 -2.61
C ALA A 276 5.03 6.84 -1.62
N LEU A 277 3.80 7.06 -1.16
CA LEU A 277 3.07 6.04 -0.39
C LEU A 277 2.88 4.72 -1.16
N ILE A 278 2.96 4.75 -2.50
CA ILE A 278 2.92 3.56 -3.35
C ILE A 278 4.36 3.16 -3.67
N PRO A 279 4.89 2.09 -3.08
CA PRO A 279 6.29 1.70 -3.28
C PRO A 279 6.63 1.54 -4.75
N ILE A 280 7.80 2.03 -5.14
CA ILE A 280 8.34 1.98 -6.52
C ILE A 280 7.54 2.84 -7.50
N ALA A 281 6.23 2.60 -7.66
CA ALA A 281 5.39 3.29 -8.63
C ALA A 281 5.28 4.80 -8.36
N GLY A 282 5.25 5.20 -7.09
CA GLY A 282 5.07 6.59 -6.68
C GLY A 282 6.16 7.53 -7.22
N ALA A 283 7.40 7.10 -7.15
CA ALA A 283 8.55 7.85 -7.66
C ALA A 283 8.43 8.15 -9.16
N TYR A 284 8.05 7.14 -9.95
CA TYR A 284 7.88 7.31 -11.41
C TYR A 284 6.68 8.19 -11.76
N ILE A 285 5.55 8.02 -11.07
CA ILE A 285 4.36 8.85 -11.27
C ILE A 285 4.68 10.32 -10.97
N GLY A 286 5.28 10.60 -9.81
CA GLY A 286 5.64 11.95 -9.41
C GLY A 286 6.65 12.59 -10.35
N ALA A 287 7.68 11.84 -10.78
CA ALA A 287 8.69 12.31 -11.72
C ALA A 287 8.08 12.63 -13.11
N PHE A 288 7.25 11.73 -13.63
CA PHE A 288 6.63 11.89 -14.95
C PHE A 288 5.69 13.10 -14.97
N VAL A 289 4.75 13.16 -14.03
CA VAL A 289 3.79 14.26 -13.95
C VAL A 289 4.50 15.60 -13.69
N GLY A 290 5.45 15.61 -12.76
CA GLY A 290 6.24 16.81 -12.45
C GLY A 290 7.06 17.31 -13.63
N ALA A 291 7.76 16.41 -14.33
CA ALA A 291 8.53 16.76 -15.52
C ALA A 291 7.64 17.33 -16.64
N PHE A 292 6.49 16.67 -16.86
CA PHE A 292 5.53 17.13 -17.86
C PHE A 292 4.99 18.54 -17.53
N MET A 293 4.57 18.77 -16.29
CA MET A 293 4.07 20.07 -15.86
C MET A 293 5.11 21.19 -16.02
N ILE A 294 6.37 20.92 -15.66
CA ILE A 294 7.45 21.89 -15.81
C ILE A 294 7.74 22.12 -17.29
N PHE A 295 7.63 21.08 -18.11
CA PHE A 295 7.83 21.16 -19.56
C PHE A 295 6.85 22.12 -20.25
N THR A 296 5.62 22.23 -19.75
CA THR A 296 4.62 23.16 -20.30
C THR A 296 5.05 24.62 -20.18
N VAL A 297 5.89 24.93 -19.18
CA VAL A 297 6.42 26.28 -18.93
C VAL A 297 7.78 26.51 -19.58
N ASP A 298 8.71 25.55 -19.37
CA ASP A 298 10.10 25.66 -19.81
C ASP A 298 10.71 24.28 -20.03
N PRO A 299 10.96 23.86 -21.29
CA PRO A 299 11.54 22.57 -21.62
C PRO A 299 12.93 22.33 -20.98
N LEU A 300 13.76 23.38 -20.87
CA LEU A 300 15.08 23.25 -20.26
C LEU A 300 14.97 22.99 -18.76
N LYS A 301 14.05 23.67 -18.08
CA LYS A 301 13.78 23.41 -16.66
C LYS A 301 13.22 22.01 -16.43
N ALA A 302 12.42 21.48 -17.33
CA ALA A 302 11.94 20.10 -17.24
C ALA A 302 13.11 19.10 -17.31
N LEU A 303 14.06 19.31 -18.20
CA LEU A 303 15.27 18.47 -18.28
C LEU A 303 16.10 18.57 -17.00
N LEU A 304 16.30 19.77 -16.46
CA LEU A 304 17.00 19.98 -15.19
C LEU A 304 16.25 19.35 -14.02
N PHE A 305 14.92 19.39 -14.02
CA PHE A 305 14.10 18.69 -13.03
C PHE A 305 14.26 17.18 -13.10
N LEU A 306 14.31 16.59 -14.31
CA LEU A 306 14.56 15.14 -14.45
C LEU A 306 15.91 14.75 -13.84
N ILE A 307 16.95 15.54 -14.05
CA ILE A 307 18.26 15.32 -13.41
C ILE A 307 18.11 15.45 -11.89
N TYR A 308 17.44 16.50 -11.41
CA TYR A 308 17.21 16.73 -9.99
C TYR A 308 16.45 15.57 -9.33
N ILE A 309 15.33 15.12 -9.93
CA ILE A 309 14.53 14.04 -9.35
C ILE A 309 15.29 12.71 -9.35
N VAL A 310 16.12 12.41 -10.36
CA VAL A 310 16.98 11.23 -10.37
C VAL A 310 17.98 11.28 -9.21
N VAL A 311 18.63 12.44 -8.98
CA VAL A 311 19.55 12.60 -7.83
C VAL A 311 18.79 12.45 -6.52
N LEU A 312 17.60 13.05 -6.40
CA LEU A 312 16.76 12.91 -5.21
C LEU A 312 16.37 11.45 -4.96
N GLN A 313 16.02 10.69 -6.00
CA GLN A 313 15.69 9.27 -5.91
C GLN A 313 16.92 8.42 -5.50
N GLN A 314 18.13 8.81 -5.93
CA GLN A 314 19.37 8.14 -5.47
C GLN A 314 19.62 8.41 -3.98
N ILE A 315 19.37 9.63 -3.51
CA ILE A 315 19.47 9.97 -2.09
C ILE A 315 18.40 9.20 -1.29
N GLU A 316 17.18 9.17 -1.78
CA GLU A 316 16.09 8.40 -1.18
C GLU A 316 16.47 6.92 -1.05
N GLY A 317 16.76 6.24 -2.16
CA GLY A 317 17.00 4.80 -2.18
C GLY A 317 18.25 4.35 -1.42
N ASN A 318 19.31 5.18 -1.36
CA ASN A 318 20.57 4.81 -0.71
C ASN A 318 20.70 5.35 0.72
N LEU A 319 20.03 6.44 1.07
CA LEU A 319 20.20 7.10 2.35
C LEU A 319 18.94 7.11 3.22
N ILE A 320 17.80 7.51 2.65
CA ILE A 320 16.54 7.72 3.38
C ILE A 320 15.83 6.39 3.59
N TYR A 321 15.54 5.66 2.52
CA TYR A 321 14.80 4.40 2.57
C TYR A 321 15.43 3.38 3.51
N PRO A 322 16.74 3.09 3.48
CA PRO A 322 17.35 2.14 4.40
C PRO A 322 17.23 2.54 5.88
N ARG A 323 17.24 3.84 6.17
CA ARG A 323 17.15 4.34 7.55
C ARG A 323 15.72 4.41 8.08
N VAL A 324 14.76 4.66 7.21
CA VAL A 324 13.37 4.91 7.59
C VAL A 324 12.52 3.63 7.50
N VAL A 325 12.65 2.89 6.43
CA VAL A 325 11.84 1.68 6.14
C VAL A 325 12.70 0.41 6.17
N GLY A 326 13.88 0.45 5.55
CA GLY A 326 14.60 -0.74 5.08
C GLY A 326 15.17 -1.65 6.16
N THR A 327 15.65 -1.15 7.30
CA THR A 327 16.26 -1.99 8.34
C THR A 327 15.22 -2.77 9.14
N SER A 328 14.01 -2.26 9.25
CA SER A 328 12.94 -2.86 10.06
C SER A 328 12.28 -4.07 9.40
N LEU A 329 12.22 -4.11 8.06
CA LEU A 329 11.54 -5.18 7.34
C LEU A 329 12.47 -6.32 6.92
N GLY A 330 13.76 -6.04 6.66
CA GLY A 330 14.75 -7.04 6.25
C GLY A 330 14.41 -7.79 4.95
N LEU A 331 13.51 -7.23 4.11
CA LEU A 331 13.01 -7.85 2.89
C LEU A 331 13.87 -7.44 1.70
N PRO A 332 14.46 -8.37 0.93
CA PRO A 332 15.16 -8.04 -0.32
C PRO A 332 14.24 -7.38 -1.34
N GLY A 333 14.75 -6.40 -2.10
CA GLY A 333 13.97 -5.57 -3.04
C GLY A 333 13.16 -6.36 -4.09
N ILE A 334 13.67 -7.53 -4.52
CA ILE A 334 12.96 -8.41 -5.46
C ILE A 334 11.62 -8.90 -4.89
N TRP A 335 11.56 -9.17 -3.58
CA TRP A 335 10.33 -9.58 -2.92
C TRP A 335 9.37 -8.42 -2.69
N VAL A 336 9.89 -7.20 -2.52
CA VAL A 336 9.08 -5.97 -2.50
C VAL A 336 8.39 -5.80 -3.84
N LEU A 337 9.13 -5.91 -4.96
CA LEU A 337 8.56 -5.83 -6.31
C LEU A 337 7.50 -6.91 -6.55
N ALA A 338 7.79 -8.15 -6.19
CA ALA A 338 6.83 -9.25 -6.31
C ALA A 338 5.55 -8.99 -5.48
N ALA A 339 5.70 -8.53 -4.23
CA ALA A 339 4.58 -8.20 -3.35
C ALA A 339 3.71 -7.09 -3.92
N VAL A 340 4.32 -6.04 -4.49
CA VAL A 340 3.62 -4.93 -5.15
C VAL A 340 2.85 -5.41 -6.38
N MET A 341 3.49 -6.20 -7.25
CA MET A 341 2.85 -6.72 -8.48
C MET A 341 1.67 -7.66 -8.16
N ILE A 342 1.90 -8.64 -7.28
CA ILE A 342 0.86 -9.61 -6.90
C ILE A 342 -0.26 -8.90 -6.12
N GLY A 343 0.09 -8.10 -5.11
CA GLY A 343 -0.85 -7.36 -4.30
C GLY A 343 -1.72 -6.41 -5.13
N GLY A 344 -1.08 -5.66 -6.04
CA GLY A 344 -1.77 -4.75 -6.95
C GLY A 344 -2.77 -5.44 -7.86
N HIS A 345 -2.43 -6.64 -8.36
CA HIS A 345 -3.34 -7.43 -9.21
C HIS A 345 -4.52 -8.01 -8.41
N VAL A 346 -4.28 -8.47 -7.18
CA VAL A 346 -5.30 -9.13 -6.34
C VAL A 346 -6.30 -8.15 -5.73
N ALA A 347 -5.84 -7.02 -5.21
CA ALA A 347 -6.67 -6.10 -4.44
C ALA A 347 -6.41 -4.60 -4.77
N GLY A 348 -5.87 -4.30 -5.97
CA GLY A 348 -5.62 -2.93 -6.42
C GLY A 348 -4.72 -2.15 -5.45
N VAL A 349 -5.06 -0.90 -5.20
CA VAL A 349 -4.27 0.00 -4.32
C VAL A 349 -4.12 -0.57 -2.90
N VAL A 350 -5.17 -1.19 -2.36
CA VAL A 350 -5.12 -1.82 -1.03
C VAL A 350 -4.11 -2.97 -1.03
N GLY A 351 -4.10 -3.78 -2.08
CA GLY A 351 -3.14 -4.87 -2.23
C GLY A 351 -1.69 -4.39 -2.42
N LEU A 352 -1.47 -3.26 -3.10
CA LEU A 352 -0.15 -2.62 -3.19
C LEU A 352 0.39 -2.27 -1.80
N LEU A 353 -0.44 -1.65 -0.95
CA LEU A 353 -0.05 -1.20 0.38
C LEU A 353 0.13 -2.34 1.38
N LEU A 354 -0.77 -3.33 1.35
CA LEU A 354 -0.74 -4.45 2.31
C LEU A 354 0.18 -5.60 1.88
N GLY A 355 0.47 -5.71 0.58
CA GLY A 355 1.30 -6.80 0.03
C GLY A 355 2.71 -6.81 0.57
N VAL A 356 3.34 -5.64 0.69
CA VAL A 356 4.72 -5.52 1.18
C VAL A 356 4.88 -6.00 2.63
N PRO A 357 4.11 -5.49 3.63
CA PRO A 357 4.25 -5.96 5.00
C PRO A 357 3.83 -7.42 5.19
N LEU A 358 2.87 -7.93 4.42
CA LEU A 358 2.51 -9.36 4.43
C LEU A 358 3.66 -10.21 3.92
N CYS A 359 4.29 -9.82 2.80
CA CYS A 359 5.44 -10.51 2.24
C CYS A 359 6.64 -10.47 3.22
N ALA A 360 6.87 -9.33 3.88
CA ALA A 360 7.91 -9.17 4.88
C ALA A 360 7.71 -10.11 6.08
N ALA A 361 6.50 -10.18 6.60
CA ALA A 361 6.16 -11.07 7.70
C ALA A 361 6.36 -12.54 7.30
N LEU A 362 5.89 -12.93 6.11
CA LEU A 362 6.08 -14.29 5.59
C LEU A 362 7.56 -14.63 5.42
N TYR A 363 8.33 -13.71 4.84
CA TYR A 363 9.77 -13.89 4.65
C TYR A 363 10.51 -14.02 5.99
N LYS A 364 10.16 -13.19 7.00
CA LYS A 364 10.75 -13.24 8.34
C LYS A 364 10.46 -14.58 9.01
N LEU A 365 9.20 -15.02 9.00
CA LEU A 365 8.78 -16.31 9.58
C LEU A 365 9.47 -17.50 8.89
N LEU A 366 9.55 -17.50 7.56
CA LEU A 366 10.26 -18.55 6.83
C LEU A 366 11.75 -18.57 7.15
N ARG A 367 12.38 -17.41 7.22
CA ARG A 367 13.81 -17.29 7.58
C ARG A 367 14.09 -17.82 8.97
N GLU A 368 13.24 -17.50 9.94
CA GLU A 368 13.35 -17.99 11.33
C GLU A 368 13.17 -19.51 11.39
N ASP A 369 12.19 -20.09 10.68
CA ASP A 369 12.01 -21.55 10.64
C ASP A 369 13.21 -22.26 10.01
N VAL A 370 13.74 -21.74 8.91
CA VAL A 370 14.94 -22.28 8.26
C VAL A 370 16.15 -22.21 9.17
N GLN A 371 16.38 -21.09 9.87
CA GLN A 371 17.48 -20.95 10.82
C GLN A 371 17.35 -21.91 11.99
N ARG A 372 16.14 -22.06 12.54
CA ARG A 372 15.84 -23.01 13.59
C ARG A 372 16.12 -24.46 13.16
N ARG A 373 15.68 -24.86 11.98
CA ARG A 373 15.92 -26.21 11.43
C ARG A 373 17.43 -26.47 11.21
N ARG A 374 18.16 -25.44 10.72
CA ARG A 374 19.62 -25.56 10.56
C ARG A 374 20.36 -25.69 11.89
N ALA A 375 19.94 -24.95 12.91
CA ALA A 375 20.51 -25.07 14.26
C ALA A 375 20.27 -26.46 14.87
N LEU A 376 19.06 -27.02 14.71
CA LEU A 376 18.74 -28.38 15.15
C LEU A 376 19.52 -29.46 14.39
N ALA A 377 19.72 -29.28 13.09
CA ALA A 377 20.53 -30.19 12.26
C ALA A 377 22.02 -30.13 12.61
N ALA A 378 22.53 -28.97 13.02
CA ALA A 378 23.92 -28.79 13.42
C ALA A 378 24.21 -29.31 14.84
N ASN A 379 23.20 -29.42 15.72
CA ASN A 379 23.34 -29.94 17.08
C ASN A 379 22.25 -30.96 17.43
N PRO A 380 22.34 -32.20 16.92
CA PRO A 380 21.30 -33.24 17.10
C PRO A 380 21.09 -33.67 18.58
N GLN A 381 22.02 -33.31 19.49
CA GLN A 381 21.97 -33.74 20.90
C GLN A 381 21.15 -32.81 21.82
N SER A 382 20.65 -31.70 21.34
CA SER A 382 19.88 -30.72 22.14
C SER A 382 18.44 -31.15 22.48
N ASP A 383 17.89 -32.13 21.78
CA ASP A 383 16.51 -32.63 21.98
C ASP A 383 16.46 -33.99 22.71
N ALA A 384 17.56 -34.47 23.30
CA ALA A 384 17.48 -35.61 24.19
C ALA A 384 16.71 -35.21 25.48
N PRO A 385 15.55 -35.78 25.78
CA PRO A 385 14.87 -35.50 27.04
C PRO A 385 15.80 -35.86 28.19
N ASP A 386 15.89 -34.95 29.16
CA ASP A 386 16.69 -35.06 30.36
C ASP A 386 16.42 -36.39 31.09
N GLN A 387 17.16 -37.44 30.74
CA GLN A 387 17.11 -38.76 31.37
C GLN A 387 17.82 -38.80 32.73
N ARG A 388 18.17 -37.62 33.30
CA ARG A 388 18.83 -37.52 34.61
C ARG A 388 17.89 -37.24 35.78
N ALA A 389 16.57 -37.43 35.61
CA ALA A 389 15.60 -37.35 36.73
C ALA A 389 15.03 -38.71 37.16
N ALA A 390 15.71 -39.80 36.86
CA ALA A 390 15.35 -41.15 37.31
C ALA A 390 16.55 -41.98 37.69
N SER A 391 17.29 -41.50 38.68
CA SER A 391 18.24 -42.35 39.44
C SER A 391 18.32 -41.84 40.89
#